data_49ee92352c8ef79773eb4bb1fe691340
#
_entry.id   49ee92352c8ef79773eb4bb1fe691340
#
_cell.length_a   1.000
_cell.length_b   1.000
_cell.length_c   1.000
_cell.angle_alpha   90.00
_cell.angle_beta   90.00
_cell.angle_gamma   90.00
#
_symmetry.space_group_name_H-M   'P 1'
#
loop_
_entity.id
_entity.type
_entity.pdbx_description
1 polymer ?
#
loop_
_entity_poly.entity_id
_entity_poly.type
_entity_poly.pdbx_seq_one_letter_code
_entity_poly.pdbx_strand_id
1 'polypeptide(L)'
;YKHFDENMKGLTKVYLPPVPGMGGLYANAGGLFAKAKLICPMDCAILAFHGMNGEDGTMQGLMELADMPYSSCGVLGSAVGMDKIVMKAVFKSMGLNVLDGTYCYRDTWHADREKIIAEAEKIGYPVYVKPANLGSSIGISRAADRESFIKAMDTACAYDKRILIEK
;
A
#
# COMPACT_ATOMS: atom_id res chain seq x y z
N TYR A 1 -8.63 17.53 -6.43
CA TYR A 1 -9.16 16.50 -7.34
C TYR A 1 -10.57 16.79 -7.91
N LYS A 2 -11.32 17.78 -7.40
CA LYS A 2 -12.72 18.06 -7.84
C LYS A 2 -12.86 18.45 -9.33
N HIS A 3 -11.80 18.84 -10.00
CA HIS A 3 -11.79 19.24 -11.40
C HIS A 3 -10.68 18.52 -12.19
N PHE A 4 -10.36 17.28 -11.83
CA PHE A 4 -9.27 16.53 -12.45
C PHE A 4 -9.49 16.37 -13.97
N ASP A 5 -10.72 15.99 -14.38
CA ASP A 5 -11.06 15.79 -15.80
C ASP A 5 -11.04 17.10 -16.61
N GLU A 6 -11.41 18.22 -16.00
CA GLU A 6 -11.36 19.54 -16.65
C GLU A 6 -9.91 20.02 -16.83
N ASN A 7 -9.05 19.76 -15.84
CA ASN A 7 -7.62 20.08 -15.86
C ASN A 7 -6.82 19.17 -16.81
N MET A 8 -7.38 18.05 -17.27
CA MET A 8 -6.76 17.14 -18.22
C MET A 8 -6.87 17.58 -19.68
N LYS A 9 -7.64 18.64 -19.98
CA LYS A 9 -7.74 19.19 -21.34
C LYS A 9 -6.37 19.71 -21.79
N GLY A 10 -5.88 19.18 -22.90
CA GLY A 10 -4.57 19.55 -23.47
C GLY A 10 -3.39 18.74 -22.95
N LEU A 11 -3.59 17.80 -22.01
CA LEU A 11 -2.53 16.89 -21.57
C LEU A 11 -2.44 15.67 -22.50
N THR A 12 -1.21 15.23 -22.75
CA THR A 12 -0.94 13.98 -23.46
C THR A 12 -0.85 12.83 -22.48
N LYS A 13 -1.66 11.78 -22.68
CA LYS A 13 -1.54 10.54 -21.90
C LYS A 13 -0.25 9.82 -22.29
N VAL A 14 0.58 9.54 -21.30
CA VAL A 14 1.85 8.83 -21.48
C VAL A 14 1.91 7.60 -20.58
N TYR A 15 2.78 6.66 -20.91
CA TYR A 15 3.09 5.49 -20.11
C TYR A 15 4.58 5.20 -20.16
N LEU A 16 5.10 4.52 -19.14
CA LEU A 16 6.43 3.95 -19.12
C LEU A 16 6.32 2.50 -19.59
N PRO A 17 6.95 2.09 -20.70
CA PRO A 17 6.97 0.70 -21.12
C PRO A 17 7.75 -0.15 -20.12
N PRO A 18 7.24 -1.32 -19.68
CA PRO A 18 7.98 -2.24 -18.82
C PRO A 18 8.96 -3.10 -19.63
N VAL A 19 9.84 -2.44 -20.40
CA VAL A 19 10.77 -3.08 -21.36
C VAL A 19 12.12 -2.40 -21.27
N PRO A 20 13.22 -3.14 -20.99
CA PRO A 20 14.56 -2.61 -20.95
C PRO A 20 14.95 -1.90 -22.26
N GLY A 21 15.72 -0.82 -22.12
CA GLY A 21 16.23 -0.05 -23.26
C GLY A 21 15.23 0.93 -23.90
N MET A 22 14.00 0.98 -23.40
CA MET A 22 13.01 1.98 -23.83
C MET A 22 12.94 3.16 -22.85
N GLY A 23 14.06 3.67 -22.37
CA GLY A 23 14.15 4.70 -21.33
C GLY A 23 13.36 5.97 -21.65
N GLY A 24 12.12 6.08 -21.14
CA GLY A 24 11.32 7.28 -21.31
C GLY A 24 9.81 7.08 -21.28
N LEU A 25 9.08 8.18 -21.39
CA LEU A 25 7.62 8.21 -21.45
C LEU A 25 7.15 8.20 -22.91
N TYR A 26 6.21 7.31 -23.20
CA TYR A 26 5.66 7.10 -24.53
C TYR A 26 4.17 7.46 -24.56
N ALA A 27 3.71 7.96 -25.70
CA ALA A 27 2.29 8.12 -26.00
C ALA A 27 1.88 7.17 -27.13
N ASN A 28 0.64 6.68 -27.06
CA ASN A 28 0.02 5.98 -28.18
C ASN A 28 -0.39 6.99 -29.24
N ALA A 29 0.08 6.78 -30.47
CA ALA A 29 -0.18 7.71 -31.56
C ALA A 29 -1.61 7.60 -32.16
N GLY A 30 -2.49 6.73 -31.60
CA GLY A 30 -3.86 6.53 -32.08
C GLY A 30 -3.95 5.84 -33.45
N GLY A 31 -4.76 4.78 -33.57
CA GLY A 31 -4.95 4.01 -34.82
C GLY A 31 -4.42 2.59 -34.77
N LEU A 32 -4.96 1.73 -35.61
CA LEU A 32 -4.75 0.27 -35.61
C LEU A 32 -3.29 -0.16 -35.84
N PHE A 33 -2.45 0.71 -36.45
CA PHE A 33 -1.04 0.47 -36.76
C PHE A 33 -0.11 1.56 -36.20
N ALA A 34 -0.59 2.37 -35.28
CA ALA A 34 0.19 3.49 -34.75
C ALA A 34 1.30 2.98 -33.81
N LYS A 35 2.54 3.37 -34.13
CA LYS A 35 3.68 3.10 -33.26
C LYS A 35 3.66 4.01 -32.05
N ALA A 36 4.07 3.49 -30.91
CA ALA A 36 4.33 4.30 -29.72
C ALA A 36 5.37 5.38 -30.02
N LYS A 37 5.09 6.63 -29.63
CA LYS A 37 5.99 7.76 -29.84
C LYS A 37 6.66 8.12 -28.51
N LEU A 38 7.97 8.18 -28.48
CA LEU A 38 8.72 8.73 -27.35
C LEU A 38 8.39 10.22 -27.20
N ILE A 39 7.93 10.60 -26.03
CA ILE A 39 7.56 11.97 -25.67
C ILE A 39 8.65 12.61 -24.81
N CYS A 40 9.17 11.86 -23.85
CA CYS A 40 10.20 12.34 -22.93
C CYS A 40 11.21 11.22 -22.66
N PRO A 41 12.47 11.37 -23.09
CA PRO A 41 13.53 10.46 -22.67
C PRO A 41 13.81 10.66 -21.18
N MET A 42 14.15 9.58 -20.48
CA MET A 42 14.45 9.59 -19.05
C MET A 42 15.69 8.73 -18.77
N ASP A 43 16.61 9.26 -17.99
CA ASP A 43 17.79 8.53 -17.52
C ASP A 43 17.57 7.95 -16.09
N CYS A 44 16.70 8.58 -15.32
CA CYS A 44 16.30 8.12 -13.99
C CYS A 44 14.93 8.69 -13.58
N ALA A 45 14.33 8.11 -12.56
CA ALA A 45 13.05 8.55 -12.01
C ALA A 45 13.18 8.92 -10.52
N ILE A 46 12.68 10.08 -10.11
CA ILE A 46 12.48 10.45 -8.72
C ILE A 46 11.02 10.14 -8.37
N LEU A 47 10.80 9.12 -7.52
CA LEU A 47 9.47 8.67 -7.16
C LEU A 47 8.94 9.50 -5.98
N ALA A 48 8.02 10.43 -6.27
CA ALA A 48 7.32 11.26 -5.28
C ALA A 48 5.86 10.82 -5.10
N PHE A 49 5.61 9.51 -5.17
CA PHE A 49 4.29 8.93 -4.95
C PHE A 49 4.05 8.65 -3.48
N HIS A 50 2.77 8.61 -3.08
CA HIS A 50 2.35 8.31 -1.72
C HIS A 50 1.30 7.20 -1.72
N GLY A 51 1.36 6.31 -0.72
CA GLY A 51 0.38 5.26 -0.48
C GLY A 51 0.45 4.09 -1.44
N MET A 52 -0.72 3.47 -1.63
CA MET A 52 -0.87 2.27 -2.44
C MET A 52 -0.44 2.50 -3.90
N ASN A 53 0.20 1.50 -4.49
CA ASN A 53 0.83 1.50 -5.81
C ASN A 53 2.06 2.42 -5.95
N GLY A 54 2.30 3.35 -5.03
CA GLY A 54 3.45 4.25 -5.05
C GLY A 54 4.58 3.81 -4.12
N GLU A 55 4.23 3.35 -2.91
CA GLU A 55 5.19 3.03 -1.85
C GLU A 55 5.26 1.54 -1.51
N ASP A 56 4.43 0.71 -2.13
CA ASP A 56 4.24 -0.72 -1.81
C ASP A 56 5.03 -1.70 -2.68
N GLY A 57 5.97 -1.20 -3.49
CA GLY A 57 6.77 -2.00 -4.41
C GLY A 57 6.22 -2.09 -5.83
N THR A 58 4.97 -1.68 -6.05
CA THR A 58 4.33 -1.78 -7.38
C THR A 58 5.00 -0.86 -8.40
N MET A 59 5.19 0.42 -8.06
CA MET A 59 5.89 1.37 -8.94
C MET A 59 7.37 1.01 -9.08
N GLN A 60 8.00 0.57 -8.00
CA GLN A 60 9.38 0.09 -8.00
C GLN A 60 9.55 -1.09 -8.96
N GLY A 61 8.60 -2.05 -8.95
CA GLY A 61 8.58 -3.17 -9.88
C GLY A 61 8.46 -2.74 -11.35
N LEU A 62 7.69 -1.70 -11.64
CA LEU A 62 7.63 -1.12 -12.98
C LEU A 62 8.99 -0.53 -13.41
N MET A 63 9.69 0.16 -12.50
CA MET A 63 11.02 0.70 -12.77
C MET A 63 12.04 -0.41 -13.04
N GLU A 64 12.03 -1.48 -12.23
CA GLU A 64 12.88 -2.66 -12.46
C GLU A 64 12.62 -3.32 -13.81
N LEU A 65 11.35 -3.51 -14.19
CA LEU A 65 10.98 -4.08 -15.49
C LEU A 65 11.42 -3.19 -16.67
N ALA A 66 11.44 -1.88 -16.48
CA ALA A 66 11.86 -0.92 -17.48
C ALA A 66 13.39 -0.71 -17.52
N ASP A 67 14.16 -1.34 -16.60
CA ASP A 67 15.58 -1.08 -16.38
C ASP A 67 15.86 0.42 -16.16
N MET A 68 14.99 1.07 -15.37
CA MET A 68 15.01 2.50 -15.10
C MET A 68 15.56 2.75 -13.69
N PRO A 69 16.71 3.42 -13.55
CA PRO A 69 17.19 3.85 -12.22
C PRO A 69 16.18 4.76 -11.54
N TYR A 70 15.96 4.56 -10.23
CA TYR A 70 14.97 5.32 -9.49
C TYR A 70 15.41 5.60 -8.03
N SER A 71 14.85 6.66 -7.46
CA SER A 71 14.96 6.96 -6.03
C SER A 71 13.95 6.13 -5.26
N SER A 72 14.30 5.55 -4.17
CA SER A 72 13.55 4.92 -3.10
C SER A 72 14.12 3.53 -2.73
N CYS A 73 13.49 2.85 -1.78
CA CYS A 73 13.78 1.45 -1.50
C CYS A 73 13.42 0.58 -2.71
N GLY A 74 14.11 -0.54 -2.91
CA GLY A 74 13.75 -1.53 -3.92
C GLY A 74 12.39 -2.20 -3.63
N VAL A 75 11.95 -3.04 -4.55
CA VAL A 75 10.63 -3.72 -4.50
C VAL A 75 10.36 -4.38 -3.15
N LEU A 76 11.31 -5.21 -2.67
CA LEU A 76 11.14 -5.93 -1.41
C LEU A 76 11.05 -4.98 -0.21
N GLY A 77 11.95 -4.00 -0.12
CA GLY A 77 11.95 -3.04 0.98
C GLY A 77 10.66 -2.21 1.03
N SER A 78 10.17 -1.78 -0.12
CA SER A 78 8.91 -1.04 -0.24
C SER A 78 7.71 -1.91 0.16
N ALA A 79 7.61 -3.13 -0.36
CA ALA A 79 6.51 -4.05 -0.05
C ALA A 79 6.47 -4.41 1.45
N VAL A 80 7.62 -4.75 2.04
CA VAL A 80 7.72 -5.05 3.48
C VAL A 80 7.41 -3.82 4.33
N GLY A 81 7.95 -2.66 3.96
CA GLY A 81 7.76 -1.41 4.71
C GLY A 81 6.31 -0.92 4.70
N MET A 82 5.56 -1.20 3.64
CA MET A 82 4.15 -0.81 3.53
C MET A 82 3.23 -1.71 4.35
N ASP A 83 3.54 -3.00 4.46
CA ASP A 83 2.74 -3.98 5.19
C ASP A 83 3.11 -4.03 6.67
N LYS A 84 2.29 -3.44 7.54
CA LYS A 84 2.55 -3.34 8.98
C LYS A 84 2.74 -4.69 9.67
N ILE A 85 2.06 -5.73 9.19
CA ILE A 85 2.15 -7.07 9.78
C ILE A 85 3.50 -7.70 9.42
N VAL A 86 3.86 -7.67 8.13
CA VAL A 86 5.13 -8.24 7.65
C VAL A 86 6.32 -7.42 8.16
N MET A 87 6.23 -6.10 8.12
CA MET A 87 7.26 -5.19 8.66
C MET A 87 7.56 -5.52 10.13
N LYS A 88 6.54 -5.68 10.97
CA LYS A 88 6.71 -6.02 12.40
C LYS A 88 7.32 -7.41 12.59
N ALA A 89 6.94 -8.39 11.77
CA ALA A 89 7.51 -9.73 11.81
C ALA A 89 9.02 -9.69 11.47
N VAL A 90 9.41 -8.92 10.45
CA VAL A 90 10.83 -8.71 10.09
C VAL A 90 11.56 -7.99 11.21
N PHE A 91 11.04 -6.89 11.74
CA PHE A 91 11.68 -6.16 12.85
C PHE A 91 11.88 -7.05 14.08
N LYS A 92 10.88 -7.84 14.45
CA LYS A 92 10.98 -8.78 15.56
C LYS A 92 12.05 -9.84 15.31
N SER A 93 12.16 -10.37 14.08
CA SER A 93 13.19 -11.34 13.72
C SER A 93 14.61 -10.78 13.79
N MET A 94 14.76 -9.46 13.63
CA MET A 94 16.03 -8.74 13.75
C MET A 94 16.32 -8.27 15.18
N GLY A 95 15.51 -8.65 16.17
CA GLY A 95 15.71 -8.27 17.58
C GLY A 95 15.27 -6.83 17.91
N LEU A 96 14.54 -6.16 17.00
CA LEU A 96 13.97 -4.84 17.29
C LEU A 96 12.71 -4.97 18.13
N ASN A 97 12.53 -4.04 19.06
CA ASN A 97 11.32 -3.97 19.87
C ASN A 97 10.12 -3.55 19.01
N VAL A 98 9.07 -4.36 19.05
CA VAL A 98 7.78 -4.07 18.43
C VAL A 98 6.68 -4.18 19.46
N LEU A 99 5.60 -3.42 19.30
CA LEU A 99 4.44 -3.51 20.19
C LEU A 99 3.82 -4.91 20.10
N ASP A 100 3.36 -5.41 21.22
CA ASP A 100 2.59 -6.65 21.28
C ASP A 100 1.28 -6.50 20.51
N GLY A 101 0.95 -7.55 19.77
CA GLY A 101 -0.23 -7.54 18.95
C GLY A 101 -0.49 -8.86 18.25
N THR A 102 -1.63 -8.92 17.61
CA THR A 102 -2.06 -10.02 16.75
C THR A 102 -2.61 -9.45 15.45
N TYR A 103 -2.91 -10.31 14.51
CA TYR A 103 -3.60 -9.91 13.28
C TYR A 103 -4.64 -10.95 12.88
N CYS A 104 -5.62 -10.53 12.12
CA CYS A 104 -6.59 -11.44 11.53
C CYS A 104 -6.90 -11.05 10.09
N TYR A 105 -7.51 -11.99 9.39
CA TYR A 105 -8.13 -11.72 8.10
C TYR A 105 -9.57 -11.26 8.30
N ARG A 106 -10.05 -10.39 7.42
CA ARG A 106 -11.43 -9.93 7.38
C ARG A 106 -12.43 -11.10 7.37
N ASP A 107 -12.15 -12.13 6.59
CA ASP A 107 -13.02 -13.30 6.49
C ASP A 107 -13.09 -14.08 7.81
N THR A 108 -11.97 -14.16 8.55
CA THR A 108 -11.95 -14.73 9.90
C THR A 108 -12.78 -13.89 10.88
N TRP A 109 -12.68 -12.56 10.80
CA TRP A 109 -13.51 -11.65 11.59
C TRP A 109 -15.00 -11.86 11.34
N HIS A 110 -15.40 -12.00 10.08
CA HIS A 110 -16.81 -12.24 9.74
C HIS A 110 -17.29 -13.63 10.13
N ALA A 111 -16.42 -14.65 10.11
CA ALA A 111 -16.77 -16.01 10.47
C ALA A 111 -16.82 -16.24 11.98
N ASP A 112 -15.91 -15.66 12.76
CA ASP A 112 -15.78 -15.91 14.19
C ASP A 112 -15.26 -14.64 14.92
N ARG A 113 -16.17 -13.69 15.19
CA ARG A 113 -15.88 -12.45 15.90
C ARG A 113 -15.40 -12.69 17.32
N GLU A 114 -16.01 -13.66 18.03
CA GLU A 114 -15.72 -13.92 19.43
C GLU A 114 -14.27 -14.36 19.62
N LYS A 115 -13.74 -15.17 18.72
CA LYS A 115 -12.34 -15.57 18.74
C LYS A 115 -11.40 -14.36 18.68
N ILE A 116 -11.64 -13.43 17.75
CA ILE A 116 -10.80 -12.26 17.57
C ILE A 116 -10.94 -11.27 18.72
N ILE A 117 -12.14 -11.12 19.26
CA ILE A 117 -12.39 -10.32 20.47
C ILE A 117 -11.60 -10.89 21.65
N ALA A 118 -11.64 -12.20 21.87
CA ALA A 118 -10.89 -12.84 22.95
C ALA A 118 -9.37 -12.66 22.81
N GLU A 119 -8.84 -12.61 21.59
CA GLU A 119 -7.42 -12.29 21.35
C GLU A 119 -7.10 -10.84 21.70
N ALA A 120 -7.96 -9.88 21.34
CA ALA A 120 -7.80 -8.48 21.71
C ALA A 120 -7.89 -8.26 23.23
N GLU A 121 -8.79 -8.96 23.90
CA GLU A 121 -8.96 -8.91 25.36
C GLU A 121 -7.73 -9.46 26.10
N LYS A 122 -7.02 -10.44 25.55
CA LYS A 122 -5.74 -10.93 26.09
C LYS A 122 -4.62 -9.89 26.00
N ILE A 123 -4.60 -9.08 24.93
CA ILE A 123 -3.66 -7.95 24.79
C ILE A 123 -4.01 -6.87 25.83
N GLY A 124 -5.30 -6.72 26.12
CA GLY A 124 -5.86 -5.74 27.06
C GLY A 124 -6.08 -4.37 26.43
N TYR A 125 -7.27 -3.82 26.64
CA TYR A 125 -7.61 -2.49 26.15
C TYR A 125 -6.80 -1.38 26.86
N PRO A 126 -6.56 -0.23 26.21
CA PRO A 126 -6.91 0.08 24.84
C PRO A 126 -5.99 -0.64 23.83
N VAL A 127 -6.56 -0.98 22.67
CA VAL A 127 -5.80 -1.48 21.52
C VAL A 127 -6.01 -0.58 20.31
N TYR A 128 -5.09 -0.62 19.37
CA TYR A 128 -5.22 0.03 18.08
C TYR A 128 -5.50 -1.01 17.00
N VAL A 129 -6.53 -0.74 16.20
CA VAL A 129 -6.95 -1.56 15.06
C VAL A 129 -6.54 -0.84 13.79
N LYS A 130 -5.78 -1.50 12.92
CA LYS A 130 -5.14 -0.89 11.75
C LYS A 130 -5.25 -1.78 10.51
N PRO A 131 -5.68 -1.26 9.36
CA PRO A 131 -5.46 -1.92 8.07
C PRO A 131 -3.97 -2.17 7.84
N ALA A 132 -3.59 -3.34 7.29
CA ALA A 132 -2.19 -3.72 7.14
C ALA A 132 -1.43 -2.82 6.14
N ASN A 133 -2.06 -2.48 5.00
CA ASN A 133 -1.39 -1.88 3.84
C ASN A 133 -1.78 -0.42 3.55
N LEU A 134 -2.37 0.30 4.48
CA LEU A 134 -2.73 1.71 4.27
C LEU A 134 -1.81 2.65 5.05
N GLY A 135 -1.50 3.79 4.42
CA GLY A 135 -0.81 4.92 5.02
C GLY A 135 -1.77 5.97 5.60
N SER A 136 -1.23 7.14 5.98
CA SER A 136 -1.97 8.35 6.39
C SER A 136 -3.05 8.12 7.44
N SER A 137 -2.90 7.11 8.29
CA SER A 137 -3.85 6.74 9.36
C SER A 137 -5.27 6.39 8.89
N ILE A 138 -5.46 6.12 7.61
CA ILE A 138 -6.77 5.73 7.05
C ILE A 138 -7.20 4.39 7.67
N GLY A 139 -8.43 4.35 8.21
CA GLY A 139 -9.01 3.16 8.82
C GLY A 139 -8.39 2.75 10.17
N ILE A 140 -7.46 3.54 10.73
CA ILE A 140 -6.90 3.30 12.07
C ILE A 140 -7.88 3.81 13.12
N SER A 141 -8.15 2.97 14.13
CA SER A 141 -9.02 3.31 15.25
C SER A 141 -8.42 2.84 16.57
N ARG A 142 -8.55 3.66 17.62
CA ARG A 142 -8.27 3.26 19.00
C ARG A 142 -9.54 2.67 19.61
N ALA A 143 -9.44 1.49 20.15
CA ALA A 143 -10.51 0.81 20.86
C ALA A 143 -10.22 0.77 22.35
N ALA A 144 -11.07 1.40 23.16
CA ALA A 144 -10.91 1.47 24.62
C ALA A 144 -11.57 0.30 25.34
N ASP A 145 -12.49 -0.38 24.68
CA ASP A 145 -13.33 -1.46 25.18
C ASP A 145 -13.84 -2.35 24.04
N ARG A 146 -14.58 -3.38 24.40
CA ARG A 146 -15.14 -4.35 23.44
C ARG A 146 -16.05 -3.70 22.39
N GLU A 147 -16.90 -2.76 22.78
CA GLU A 147 -17.86 -2.12 21.85
C GLU A 147 -17.12 -1.28 20.80
N SER A 148 -16.19 -0.44 21.24
CA SER A 148 -15.35 0.35 20.34
C SER A 148 -14.43 -0.52 19.48
N PHE A 149 -14.00 -1.69 19.99
CA PHE A 149 -13.21 -2.66 19.21
C PHE A 149 -14.00 -3.23 18.04
N ILE A 150 -15.25 -3.63 18.26
CA ILE A 150 -16.13 -4.15 17.19
C ILE A 150 -16.29 -3.10 16.10
N LYS A 151 -16.57 -1.85 16.46
CA LYS A 151 -16.67 -0.74 15.50
C LYS A 151 -15.37 -0.48 14.73
N ALA A 152 -14.24 -0.53 15.43
CA ALA A 152 -12.91 -0.37 14.85
C ALA A 152 -12.58 -1.47 13.85
N MET A 153 -12.92 -2.73 14.17
CA MET A 153 -12.72 -3.87 13.29
C MET A 153 -13.59 -3.78 12.03
N ASP A 154 -14.88 -3.46 12.17
CA ASP A 154 -15.78 -3.29 11.02
C ASP A 154 -15.30 -2.14 10.11
N THR A 155 -14.79 -1.06 10.69
CA THR A 155 -14.17 0.05 9.94
C THR A 155 -12.93 -0.40 9.20
N ALA A 156 -11.97 -1.04 9.87
CA ALA A 156 -10.72 -1.48 9.25
C ALA A 156 -10.95 -2.52 8.15
N CYS A 157 -11.90 -3.43 8.35
CA CYS A 157 -12.30 -4.44 7.36
C CYS A 157 -12.89 -3.85 6.07
N ALA A 158 -13.43 -2.63 6.10
CA ALA A 158 -13.87 -1.95 4.89
C ALA A 158 -12.70 -1.53 3.98
N TYR A 159 -11.50 -1.38 4.54
CA TYR A 159 -10.33 -0.87 3.83
C TYR A 159 -9.33 -1.96 3.43
N ASP A 160 -9.14 -3.00 4.27
CA ASP A 160 -8.16 -4.05 3.99
C ASP A 160 -8.73 -5.42 4.34
N LYS A 161 -8.14 -6.45 3.75
CA LYS A 161 -8.42 -7.85 4.08
C LYS A 161 -7.61 -8.37 5.27
N ARG A 162 -6.55 -7.69 5.66
CA ARG A 162 -5.70 -8.03 6.82
C ARG A 162 -5.68 -6.87 7.81
N ILE A 163 -5.97 -7.19 9.05
CA ILE A 163 -6.12 -6.20 10.12
C ILE A 163 -5.12 -6.51 11.22
N LEU A 164 -4.29 -5.53 11.56
CA LEU A 164 -3.39 -5.56 12.70
C LEU A 164 -4.13 -5.03 13.93
N ILE A 165 -3.96 -5.72 15.06
CA ILE A 165 -4.49 -5.35 16.38
C ILE A 165 -3.29 -5.29 17.32
N GLU A 166 -2.99 -4.13 17.88
CA GLU A 166 -1.81 -3.96 18.74
C GLU A 166 -2.06 -3.01 19.93
N LYS A 167 -1.16 -3.06 20.90
CA LYS A 167 -1.21 -2.23 22.11
C LYS A 167 -1.03 -0.74 21.80
#